data_a74f4b8b0e96324717df2baa941a62c5
#
_entry.id   a74f4b8b0e96324717df2baa941a62c5
#
_cell.length_a   1.000
_cell.length_b   1.000
_cell.length_c   1.000
_cell.angle_alpha   90.00
_cell.angle_beta   90.00
_cell.angle_gamma   90.00
#
_symmetry.space_group_name_H-M   'P 1'
#
loop_
_entity.id
_entity.type
_entity.pdbx_description
1 polymer ?
#
loop_
_entity_poly.entity_id
_entity_poly.type
_entity_poly.pdbx_seq_one_letter_code
_entity_poly.pdbx_strand_id
1 'polypeptide(L)'
;MSIASSSSPRPRPAALAWNWRNRLGLGLLCLALILAFGLLFDNFLTVSNGFTTLLSISSIAIAAIGSGFLLVSGNVDLSIGGQYALIGVVVAQTAVKTESPLLTVLVGLLFGALLGLLNGLLVRYLKISPIIVTIGTSTIFRGMAYVVSGGVSIFGFPQPFIELGRAYIGPAPLPVIIAAIVFIVSGFVLIRTVVGLHTYAIGGNIAAARLTGINTTRFVTGLYVFNGVLMGLVATLATARLGSGTPSIGLSFELDVLTAVILGGVGFSGGSGHPFGIFIGVATIAVLNTGLIFAGLQDWYQQIARGLVLLLALAADQYAAVRRERAVSLEPQMDKRKSMIAERELTGEAKTSPLVAPHKTPTEPGRVVFRCENLSKSYGAVAAAYKVGFGVAAGQVVCLVGDNGAGKSTVIKMISGAIQPDEGINELNGQVLHLNSPSDARAAGIETVYQDLALCTNLGAAHNMVLGKEPTRTKWGPLSLRNDSASAEIARQRLLELNIALEDYFRPVGSLSGGQRQSVAIARVVTDDVKLVILDEPTAALGVAQTRNVLTLIRTLAERGVAVLLITHDIETVFEVSDRIVVLRLGQVVFDGATKSLSQADLVQLMAGIVPADLPSGMK
;
A
#
# COMPACT_ATOMS: atom_id res chain seq x y z
N MET A 1 -1.02 -9.13 49.56
CA MET A 1 -1.74 -9.72 48.43
C MET A 1 -1.03 -9.32 47.15
N SER A 2 -0.28 -10.27 46.61
CA SER A 2 0.61 -10.08 45.45
C SER A 2 -0.24 -10.07 44.18
N ILE A 3 -0.19 -8.96 43.41
CA ILE A 3 -0.82 -8.88 42.09
C ILE A 3 0.18 -9.50 41.10
N ALA A 4 -0.13 -10.72 40.67
CA ALA A 4 0.60 -11.43 39.64
C ALA A 4 0.53 -10.62 38.33
N SER A 5 1.68 -10.14 37.83
CA SER A 5 1.83 -9.56 36.50
C SER A 5 1.62 -10.64 35.45
N SER A 6 0.43 -10.67 34.85
CA SER A 6 0.18 -11.48 33.66
C SER A 6 0.96 -10.90 32.50
N SER A 7 2.04 -11.56 32.12
CA SER A 7 2.78 -11.27 30.90
C SER A 7 1.86 -11.50 29.68
N SER A 8 1.29 -10.44 29.13
CA SER A 8 0.57 -10.49 27.87
C SER A 8 1.49 -11.03 26.76
N PRO A 9 1.03 -11.96 25.91
CA PRO A 9 1.83 -12.48 24.81
C PRO A 9 2.21 -11.32 23.88
N ARG A 10 3.50 -11.23 23.53
CA ARG A 10 4.02 -10.19 22.62
C ARG A 10 3.25 -10.25 21.31
N PRO A 11 2.61 -9.16 20.87
CA PRO A 11 1.84 -9.13 19.63
C PRO A 11 2.76 -9.39 18.43
N ARG A 12 2.43 -10.38 17.61
CA ARG A 12 3.11 -10.66 16.35
C ARG A 12 2.47 -9.79 15.25
N PRO A 13 3.24 -9.04 14.44
CA PRO A 13 2.70 -8.20 13.36
C PRO A 13 2.03 -9.07 12.29
N ALA A 14 0.70 -9.08 12.25
CA ALA A 14 -0.08 -10.02 11.45
C ALA A 14 -0.01 -9.78 9.93
N ALA A 15 0.08 -8.53 9.47
CA ALA A 15 0.18 -8.22 8.02
C ALA A 15 1.52 -8.61 7.41
N LEU A 16 2.57 -8.62 8.22
CA LEU A 16 3.90 -9.07 7.87
C LEU A 16 4.17 -10.48 8.39
N ALA A 17 3.22 -11.08 9.11
CA ALA A 17 3.36 -12.42 9.64
C ALA A 17 3.18 -13.46 8.53
N TRP A 18 4.11 -14.38 8.49
CA TRP A 18 4.02 -15.58 7.68
C TRP A 18 2.80 -16.40 8.11
N ASN A 19 1.78 -16.50 7.25
CA ASN A 19 0.62 -17.34 7.54
C ASN A 19 0.94 -18.79 7.13
N TRP A 20 1.48 -19.56 8.08
CA TRP A 20 1.95 -20.93 7.89
C TRP A 20 0.88 -21.85 7.28
N ARG A 21 -0.36 -21.72 7.68
CA ARG A 21 -1.43 -22.63 7.25
C ARG A 21 -1.72 -22.55 5.75
N ASN A 22 -1.66 -21.35 5.15
CA ASN A 22 -1.97 -21.16 3.73
C ASN A 22 -0.77 -21.45 2.81
N ARG A 23 0.44 -21.62 3.38
CA ARG A 23 1.69 -21.75 2.61
C ARG A 23 2.45 -23.06 2.88
N LEU A 24 1.98 -23.88 3.80
CA LEU A 24 2.45 -25.25 3.97
C LEU A 24 2.35 -26.05 2.66
N GLY A 25 1.31 -25.80 1.86
CA GLY A 25 1.12 -26.47 0.55
C GLY A 25 2.28 -26.29 -0.40
N LEU A 26 2.85 -25.06 -0.51
CA LEU A 26 4.00 -24.83 -1.39
C LEU A 26 5.27 -25.50 -0.85
N GLY A 27 5.51 -25.45 0.44
CA GLY A 27 6.63 -26.16 1.06
C GLY A 27 6.53 -27.69 0.86
N LEU A 28 5.31 -28.24 1.01
CA LEU A 28 5.02 -29.65 0.75
C LEU A 28 5.21 -30.00 -0.73
N LEU A 29 4.80 -29.13 -1.66
CA LEU A 29 5.03 -29.32 -3.09
C LEU A 29 6.53 -29.34 -3.40
N CYS A 30 7.30 -28.41 -2.88
CA CYS A 30 8.76 -28.38 -3.06
C CYS A 30 9.41 -29.66 -2.52
N LEU A 31 9.02 -30.09 -1.32
CA LEU A 31 9.50 -31.33 -0.71
C LEU A 31 9.09 -32.56 -1.55
N ALA A 32 7.85 -32.60 -2.02
CA ALA A 32 7.36 -33.69 -2.87
C ALA A 32 8.15 -33.79 -4.18
N LEU A 33 8.48 -32.67 -4.81
CA LEU A 33 9.33 -32.64 -6.01
C LEU A 33 10.76 -33.13 -5.71
N ILE A 34 11.36 -32.71 -4.59
CA ILE A 34 12.69 -33.18 -4.16
C ILE A 34 12.68 -34.69 -3.97
N LEU A 35 11.66 -35.21 -3.28
CA LEU A 35 11.53 -36.64 -3.03
C LEU A 35 11.26 -37.43 -4.34
N ALA A 36 10.36 -36.92 -5.18
CA ALA A 36 10.02 -37.56 -6.44
C ALA A 36 11.25 -37.67 -7.36
N PHE A 37 11.96 -36.56 -7.59
CA PHE A 37 13.16 -36.58 -8.41
C PHE A 37 14.32 -37.35 -7.76
N GLY A 38 14.42 -37.32 -6.44
CA GLY A 38 15.41 -38.09 -5.69
C GLY A 38 15.19 -39.60 -5.73
N LEU A 39 13.93 -40.05 -5.89
CA LEU A 39 13.58 -41.45 -6.09
C LEU A 39 13.70 -41.90 -7.56
N LEU A 40 13.47 -40.98 -8.49
CA LEU A 40 13.47 -41.28 -9.95
C LEU A 40 14.87 -41.24 -10.57
N PHE A 41 15.77 -40.42 -10.02
CA PHE A 41 17.09 -40.19 -10.66
C PHE A 41 18.23 -40.42 -9.66
N ASP A 42 19.12 -41.36 -10.00
CA ASP A 42 20.36 -41.55 -9.28
C ASP A 42 21.20 -40.26 -9.31
N ASN A 43 21.88 -39.97 -8.22
CA ASN A 43 22.69 -38.75 -8.04
C ASN A 43 21.91 -37.41 -7.94
N PHE A 44 20.58 -37.38 -7.98
CA PHE A 44 19.83 -36.17 -7.79
C PHE A 44 20.04 -35.58 -6.36
N LEU A 45 20.04 -36.44 -5.34
CA LEU A 45 20.24 -36.04 -3.92
C LEU A 45 21.71 -36.05 -3.50
N THR A 46 22.64 -35.70 -4.41
CA THR A 46 24.05 -35.56 -4.06
C THR A 46 24.38 -34.11 -3.63
N VAL A 47 25.37 -33.95 -2.74
CA VAL A 47 25.85 -32.63 -2.32
C VAL A 47 26.34 -31.80 -3.51
N SER A 48 27.02 -32.45 -4.49
CA SER A 48 27.49 -31.79 -5.70
C SER A 48 26.34 -31.22 -6.53
N ASN A 49 25.26 -32.01 -6.75
CA ASN A 49 24.08 -31.52 -7.46
C ASN A 49 23.38 -30.43 -6.69
N GLY A 50 23.34 -30.52 -5.33
CA GLY A 50 22.80 -29.45 -4.47
C GLY A 50 23.50 -28.11 -4.70
N PHE A 51 24.84 -28.08 -4.73
CA PHE A 51 25.59 -26.84 -5.03
C PHE A 51 25.42 -26.38 -6.48
N THR A 52 25.35 -27.26 -7.42
CA THR A 52 25.10 -26.93 -8.84
C THR A 52 23.72 -26.29 -8.98
N THR A 53 22.71 -26.86 -8.33
CA THR A 53 21.36 -26.29 -8.31
C THR A 53 21.34 -24.92 -7.64
N LEU A 54 21.97 -24.75 -6.47
CA LEU A 54 22.08 -23.47 -5.78
C LEU A 54 22.80 -22.42 -6.65
N LEU A 55 23.85 -22.80 -7.35
CA LEU A 55 24.59 -21.92 -8.26
C LEU A 55 23.71 -21.47 -9.44
N SER A 56 22.94 -22.38 -10.03
CA SER A 56 22.05 -22.05 -11.16
C SER A 56 20.93 -21.11 -10.77
N ILE A 57 20.41 -21.23 -9.55
CA ILE A 57 19.33 -20.36 -9.04
C ILE A 57 19.79 -19.09 -8.35
N SER A 58 21.08 -18.93 -8.09
CA SER A 58 21.60 -17.72 -7.42
C SER A 58 21.19 -16.43 -8.14
N SER A 59 21.21 -16.44 -9.48
CA SER A 59 20.74 -15.31 -10.31
C SER A 59 19.24 -15.08 -10.18
N ILE A 60 18.44 -16.14 -10.17
CA ILE A 60 16.97 -16.04 -10.00
C ILE A 60 16.65 -15.54 -8.58
N ALA A 61 17.37 -15.99 -7.55
CA ALA A 61 17.15 -15.59 -6.18
C ALA A 61 17.40 -14.07 -5.96
N ILE A 62 18.51 -13.55 -6.53
CA ILE A 62 18.81 -12.11 -6.46
C ILE A 62 17.74 -11.30 -7.21
N ALA A 63 17.37 -11.70 -8.43
CA ALA A 63 16.35 -11.02 -9.21
C ALA A 63 14.95 -11.12 -8.56
N ALA A 64 14.62 -12.29 -7.98
CA ALA A 64 13.32 -12.53 -7.35
C ALA A 64 13.07 -11.67 -6.12
N ILE A 65 14.08 -11.40 -5.30
CA ILE A 65 13.90 -10.50 -4.15
C ILE A 65 13.69 -9.06 -4.60
N GLY A 66 14.39 -8.58 -5.63
CA GLY A 66 14.19 -7.25 -6.22
C GLY A 66 12.81 -7.09 -6.86
N SER A 67 12.45 -8.03 -7.74
CA SER A 67 11.11 -8.09 -8.34
C SER A 67 10.00 -8.28 -7.30
N GLY A 68 10.30 -8.95 -6.19
CA GLY A 68 9.40 -9.10 -5.05
C GLY A 68 9.03 -7.76 -4.40
N PHE A 69 9.99 -6.84 -4.22
CA PHE A 69 9.69 -5.48 -3.75
C PHE A 69 8.76 -4.74 -4.70
N LEU A 70 9.02 -4.82 -6.00
CA LEU A 70 8.17 -4.19 -7.02
C LEU A 70 6.76 -4.78 -6.98
N LEU A 71 6.65 -6.11 -6.99
CA LEU A 71 5.35 -6.79 -7.01
C LEU A 71 4.56 -6.53 -5.73
N VAL A 72 5.19 -6.56 -4.55
CA VAL A 72 4.54 -6.16 -3.29
C VAL A 72 4.04 -4.71 -3.34
N SER A 73 4.73 -3.80 -4.04
CA SER A 73 4.29 -2.42 -4.24
C SER A 73 3.21 -2.25 -5.32
N GLY A 74 2.72 -3.35 -5.92
CA GLY A 74 1.75 -3.32 -7.02
C GLY A 74 2.36 -2.91 -8.37
N ASN A 75 3.69 -3.06 -8.53
CA ASN A 75 4.40 -2.79 -9.78
C ASN A 75 5.12 -4.05 -10.25
N VAL A 76 5.41 -4.13 -11.54
CA VAL A 76 6.14 -5.25 -12.13
C VAL A 76 7.22 -4.73 -13.07
N ASP A 77 8.32 -5.45 -13.18
CA ASP A 77 9.39 -5.18 -14.15
C ASP A 77 9.64 -6.42 -15.02
N LEU A 78 9.08 -6.41 -16.22
CA LEU A 78 9.29 -7.46 -17.22
C LEU A 78 10.50 -7.18 -18.12
N SER A 79 11.25 -6.11 -17.87
CA SER A 79 12.44 -5.77 -18.65
C SER A 79 13.71 -6.47 -18.15
N ILE A 80 13.63 -7.19 -17.03
CA ILE A 80 14.80 -7.80 -16.38
C ILE A 80 15.57 -8.78 -17.31
N GLY A 81 14.89 -9.47 -18.22
CA GLY A 81 15.55 -10.31 -19.24
C GLY A 81 16.35 -9.49 -20.26
N GLY A 82 15.79 -8.37 -20.71
CA GLY A 82 16.49 -7.40 -21.57
C GLY A 82 17.63 -6.67 -20.85
N GLN A 83 17.41 -6.28 -19.58
CA GLN A 83 18.45 -5.71 -18.72
C GLN A 83 19.61 -6.69 -18.54
N TYR A 84 19.32 -7.96 -18.29
CA TYR A 84 20.32 -9.02 -18.14
C TYR A 84 21.24 -9.11 -19.35
N ALA A 85 20.66 -9.13 -20.57
CA ALA A 85 21.40 -9.18 -21.81
C ALA A 85 22.28 -7.94 -22.01
N LEU A 86 21.69 -6.74 -21.90
CA LEU A 86 22.39 -5.49 -22.17
C LEU A 86 23.50 -5.22 -21.15
N ILE A 87 23.21 -5.39 -19.87
CA ILE A 87 24.22 -5.20 -18.79
C ILE A 87 25.34 -6.24 -18.97
N GLY A 88 25.01 -7.51 -19.27
CA GLY A 88 26.00 -8.56 -19.49
C GLY A 88 26.98 -8.24 -20.62
N VAL A 89 26.48 -7.68 -21.73
CA VAL A 89 27.32 -7.23 -22.85
C VAL A 89 28.20 -6.03 -22.46
N VAL A 90 27.65 -5.04 -21.76
CA VAL A 90 28.41 -3.84 -21.31
C VAL A 90 29.49 -4.24 -20.29
N VAL A 91 29.16 -5.11 -19.35
CA VAL A 91 30.09 -5.68 -18.37
C VAL A 91 31.20 -6.46 -19.08
N ALA A 92 30.87 -7.26 -20.09
CA ALA A 92 31.84 -8.02 -20.88
C ALA A 92 32.82 -7.10 -21.60
N GLN A 93 32.34 -6.06 -22.28
CA GLN A 93 33.21 -5.08 -22.92
C GLN A 93 34.11 -4.34 -21.93
N THR A 94 33.56 -4.00 -20.75
CA THR A 94 34.32 -3.32 -19.70
C THR A 94 35.42 -4.25 -19.16
N ALA A 95 35.12 -5.52 -18.90
CA ALA A 95 36.07 -6.50 -18.40
C ALA A 95 37.27 -6.69 -19.36
N VAL A 96 37.00 -6.78 -20.67
CA VAL A 96 38.04 -6.91 -21.68
C VAL A 96 38.90 -5.65 -21.83
N LYS A 97 38.26 -4.46 -21.78
CA LYS A 97 38.96 -3.17 -22.01
C LYS A 97 39.78 -2.71 -20.82
N THR A 98 39.28 -2.92 -19.62
CA THR A 98 39.88 -2.32 -18.42
C THR A 98 40.71 -3.31 -17.58
N GLU A 99 40.51 -4.58 -17.79
CA GLU A 99 41.11 -5.70 -17.04
C GLU A 99 40.91 -5.57 -15.49
N SER A 100 40.05 -4.64 -15.05
CA SER A 100 39.77 -4.36 -13.64
C SER A 100 38.44 -4.96 -13.20
N PRO A 101 38.43 -6.01 -12.35
CA PRO A 101 37.20 -6.61 -11.84
C PRO A 101 36.32 -5.62 -11.06
N LEU A 102 36.98 -4.77 -10.25
CA LEU A 102 36.25 -3.77 -9.44
C LEU A 102 35.48 -2.76 -10.32
N LEU A 103 36.16 -2.21 -11.35
CA LEU A 103 35.52 -1.28 -12.26
C LEU A 103 34.39 -1.95 -13.04
N THR A 104 34.59 -3.19 -13.45
CA THR A 104 33.59 -4.00 -14.16
C THR A 104 32.32 -4.22 -13.30
N VAL A 105 32.48 -4.56 -12.02
CA VAL A 105 31.37 -4.69 -11.06
C VAL A 105 30.65 -3.35 -10.88
N LEU A 106 31.39 -2.25 -10.65
CA LEU A 106 30.81 -0.92 -10.48
C LEU A 106 30.01 -0.48 -11.72
N VAL A 107 30.55 -0.71 -12.92
CA VAL A 107 29.85 -0.41 -14.18
C VAL A 107 28.55 -1.23 -14.29
N GLY A 108 28.59 -2.52 -13.96
CA GLY A 108 27.40 -3.38 -13.96
C GLY A 108 26.30 -2.86 -13.03
N LEU A 109 26.66 -2.51 -11.78
CA LEU A 109 25.72 -1.99 -10.78
C LEU A 109 25.14 -0.63 -11.18
N LEU A 110 26.00 0.32 -11.60
CA LEU A 110 25.57 1.68 -11.97
C LEU A 110 24.74 1.67 -13.26
N PHE A 111 25.13 0.86 -14.25
CA PHE A 111 24.38 0.75 -15.49
C PHE A 111 23.02 0.07 -15.25
N GLY A 112 22.97 -0.96 -14.40
CA GLY A 112 21.71 -1.56 -13.95
C GLY A 112 20.82 -0.53 -13.22
N ALA A 113 21.38 0.27 -12.31
CA ALA A 113 20.66 1.36 -11.66
C ALA A 113 20.08 2.38 -12.66
N LEU A 114 20.84 2.71 -13.71
CA LEU A 114 20.41 3.64 -14.77
C LEU A 114 19.20 3.06 -15.56
N LEU A 115 19.25 1.78 -15.94
CA LEU A 115 18.13 1.14 -16.65
C LEU A 115 16.89 1.04 -15.75
N GLY A 116 17.07 0.72 -14.47
CA GLY A 116 15.99 0.74 -13.48
C GLY A 116 15.42 2.14 -13.29
N LEU A 117 16.26 3.19 -13.22
CA LEU A 117 15.82 4.59 -13.15
C LEU A 117 14.98 4.97 -14.37
N LEU A 118 15.42 4.60 -15.57
CA LEU A 118 14.67 4.84 -16.80
C LEU A 118 13.27 4.24 -16.74
N ASN A 119 13.14 2.96 -16.35
CA ASN A 119 11.85 2.31 -16.18
C ASN A 119 10.98 3.01 -15.13
N GLY A 120 11.56 3.33 -13.97
CA GLY A 120 10.85 4.01 -12.89
C GLY A 120 10.32 5.39 -13.31
N LEU A 121 11.11 6.16 -14.08
CA LEU A 121 10.68 7.46 -14.60
C LEU A 121 9.54 7.30 -15.61
N LEU A 122 9.67 6.39 -16.59
CA LEU A 122 8.63 6.13 -17.59
C LEU A 122 7.31 5.71 -16.94
N VAL A 123 7.35 4.80 -15.99
CA VAL A 123 6.15 4.33 -15.28
C VAL A 123 5.48 5.44 -14.45
N ARG A 124 6.28 6.21 -13.70
CA ARG A 124 5.71 7.10 -12.67
C ARG A 124 5.44 8.52 -13.16
N TYR A 125 6.25 9.05 -14.05
CA TYR A 125 6.06 10.41 -14.58
C TYR A 125 5.18 10.43 -15.83
N LEU A 126 5.33 9.45 -16.73
CA LEU A 126 4.44 9.35 -17.89
C LEU A 126 3.12 8.65 -17.56
N LYS A 127 2.98 8.05 -16.35
CA LYS A 127 1.77 7.36 -15.88
C LYS A 127 1.31 6.23 -16.82
N ILE A 128 2.27 5.59 -17.50
CA ILE A 128 2.01 4.44 -18.35
C ILE A 128 2.01 3.17 -17.50
N SER A 129 1.20 2.18 -17.87
CA SER A 129 1.16 0.89 -17.18
C SER A 129 2.56 0.26 -17.07
N PRO A 130 2.97 -0.22 -15.86
CA PRO A 130 4.26 -0.88 -15.66
C PRO A 130 4.52 -2.01 -16.65
N ILE A 131 3.51 -2.82 -16.95
CA ILE A 131 3.61 -3.96 -17.88
C ILE A 131 3.98 -3.48 -19.28
N ILE A 132 3.30 -2.45 -19.78
CA ILE A 132 3.52 -1.94 -21.14
C ILE A 132 4.92 -1.33 -21.26
N VAL A 133 5.31 -0.50 -20.29
CA VAL A 133 6.64 0.13 -20.25
C VAL A 133 7.72 -0.95 -20.25
N THR A 134 7.63 -1.91 -19.34
CA THR A 134 8.72 -2.86 -19.10
C THR A 134 8.83 -3.92 -20.19
N ILE A 135 7.74 -4.30 -20.87
CA ILE A 135 7.80 -5.11 -22.10
C ILE A 135 8.49 -4.32 -23.23
N GLY A 136 8.11 -3.06 -23.42
CA GLY A 136 8.72 -2.21 -24.44
C GLY A 136 10.20 -2.00 -24.19
N THR A 137 10.60 -1.66 -22.97
CA THR A 137 12.02 -1.47 -22.61
C THR A 137 12.79 -2.80 -22.64
N SER A 138 12.18 -3.94 -22.32
CA SER A 138 12.81 -5.27 -22.49
C SER A 138 13.26 -5.48 -23.93
N THR A 139 12.37 -5.20 -24.89
CA THR A 139 12.68 -5.33 -26.32
C THR A 139 13.78 -4.36 -26.76
N ILE A 140 13.71 -3.10 -26.29
CA ILE A 140 14.74 -2.08 -26.58
C ILE A 140 16.09 -2.52 -26.02
N PHE A 141 16.16 -2.89 -24.74
CA PHE A 141 17.42 -3.30 -24.10
C PHE A 141 18.02 -4.52 -24.77
N ARG A 142 17.20 -5.51 -25.13
CA ARG A 142 17.69 -6.67 -25.88
C ARG A 142 18.21 -6.29 -27.27
N GLY A 143 17.50 -5.45 -28.02
CA GLY A 143 17.97 -4.92 -29.28
C GLY A 143 19.30 -4.18 -29.14
N MET A 144 19.42 -3.34 -28.11
CA MET A 144 20.67 -2.64 -27.80
C MET A 144 21.82 -3.61 -27.46
N ALA A 145 21.54 -4.72 -26.75
CA ALA A 145 22.55 -5.75 -26.48
C ALA A 145 23.12 -6.34 -27.77
N TYR A 146 22.28 -6.62 -28.77
CA TYR A 146 22.73 -7.06 -30.09
C TYR A 146 23.52 -5.99 -30.83
N VAL A 147 23.08 -4.74 -30.83
CA VAL A 147 23.82 -3.63 -31.50
C VAL A 147 25.19 -3.45 -30.85
N VAL A 148 25.26 -3.38 -29.52
CA VAL A 148 26.51 -3.11 -28.79
C VAL A 148 27.52 -4.29 -28.94
N SER A 149 27.04 -5.54 -29.02
CA SER A 149 27.88 -6.73 -29.19
C SER A 149 28.20 -7.03 -30.64
N GLY A 150 27.58 -6.34 -31.61
CA GLY A 150 27.66 -6.73 -33.03
C GLY A 150 27.00 -8.07 -33.33
N GLY A 151 26.08 -8.54 -32.48
CA GLY A 151 25.37 -9.81 -32.60
C GLY A 151 26.17 -11.04 -32.17
N VAL A 152 27.40 -10.86 -31.68
CA VAL A 152 28.29 -11.96 -31.29
C VAL A 152 28.58 -11.94 -29.78
N SER A 153 28.98 -13.09 -29.25
CA SER A 153 29.40 -13.22 -27.86
C SER A 153 30.80 -12.63 -27.65
N ILE A 154 31.02 -11.93 -26.55
CA ILE A 154 32.30 -11.33 -26.17
C ILE A 154 33.01 -12.26 -25.18
N PHE A 155 34.26 -12.59 -25.47
CA PHE A 155 35.11 -13.48 -24.68
C PHE A 155 36.43 -12.80 -24.32
N GLY A 156 37.31 -13.49 -23.59
CA GLY A 156 38.68 -13.03 -23.30
C GLY A 156 38.76 -12.22 -22.01
N PHE A 157 38.01 -12.60 -20.99
CA PHE A 157 38.02 -11.92 -19.69
C PHE A 157 39.28 -12.21 -18.90
N PRO A 158 39.78 -11.25 -18.11
CA PRO A 158 40.87 -11.49 -17.20
C PRO A 158 40.46 -12.47 -16.09
N GLN A 159 41.41 -13.32 -15.69
CA GLN A 159 41.18 -14.40 -14.73
C GLN A 159 40.55 -13.93 -13.42
N PRO A 160 40.95 -12.77 -12.81
CA PRO A 160 40.33 -12.27 -11.57
C PRO A 160 38.85 -11.92 -11.71
N PHE A 161 38.38 -11.56 -12.92
CA PHE A 161 36.95 -11.33 -13.15
C PHE A 161 36.18 -12.67 -13.28
N ILE A 162 36.74 -13.66 -13.95
CA ILE A 162 36.14 -15.00 -14.06
C ILE A 162 35.99 -15.64 -12.68
N GLU A 163 36.95 -15.42 -11.78
CA GLU A 163 36.91 -15.94 -10.40
C GLU A 163 35.74 -15.41 -9.61
N LEU A 164 35.24 -14.16 -9.84
CA LEU A 164 34.04 -13.67 -9.19
C LEU A 164 32.81 -14.58 -9.43
N GLY A 165 32.75 -15.23 -10.59
CA GLY A 165 31.66 -16.12 -10.94
C GLY A 165 31.91 -17.60 -10.62
N ARG A 166 33.18 -18.01 -10.42
CA ARG A 166 33.60 -19.40 -10.31
C ARG A 166 34.32 -19.77 -9.02
N ALA A 167 34.76 -18.79 -8.23
CA ALA A 167 35.44 -19.05 -6.97
C ALA A 167 34.54 -19.76 -5.96
N TYR A 168 35.19 -20.50 -5.05
CA TYR A 168 34.55 -21.17 -3.94
C TYR A 168 35.14 -20.66 -2.63
N ILE A 169 34.29 -20.50 -1.63
CA ILE A 169 34.69 -20.25 -0.24
C ILE A 169 34.30 -21.49 0.55
N GLY A 170 35.28 -22.32 0.86
CA GLY A 170 35.04 -23.68 1.36
C GLY A 170 34.28 -24.50 0.31
N PRO A 171 33.19 -25.19 0.65
CA PRO A 171 32.40 -25.95 -0.31
C PRO A 171 31.43 -25.11 -1.15
N ALA A 172 31.16 -23.85 -0.76
CA ALA A 172 30.11 -23.05 -1.35
C ALA A 172 30.64 -22.13 -2.47
N PRO A 173 29.96 -22.08 -3.65
CA PRO A 173 30.30 -21.14 -4.71
C PRO A 173 30.06 -19.69 -4.27
N LEU A 174 30.99 -18.78 -4.60
CA LEU A 174 30.89 -17.36 -4.26
C LEU A 174 29.56 -16.70 -4.69
N PRO A 175 29.00 -16.94 -5.91
CA PRO A 175 27.72 -16.38 -6.30
C PRO A 175 26.55 -16.82 -5.39
N VAL A 176 26.58 -18.02 -4.83
CA VAL A 176 25.55 -18.52 -3.89
C VAL A 176 25.62 -17.76 -2.57
N ILE A 177 26.84 -17.50 -2.06
CA ILE A 177 27.05 -16.74 -0.84
C ILE A 177 26.56 -15.30 -1.03
N ILE A 178 26.91 -14.67 -2.16
CA ILE A 178 26.45 -13.32 -2.50
C ILE A 178 24.91 -13.28 -2.59
N ALA A 179 24.32 -14.25 -3.28
CA ALA A 179 22.87 -14.36 -3.41
C ALA A 179 22.18 -14.52 -2.04
N ALA A 180 22.73 -15.35 -1.16
CA ALA A 180 22.21 -15.54 0.19
C ALA A 180 22.27 -14.25 1.02
N ILE A 181 23.41 -13.53 0.99
CA ILE A 181 23.58 -12.24 1.71
C ILE A 181 22.57 -11.23 1.18
N VAL A 182 22.50 -11.03 -0.14
CA VAL A 182 21.57 -10.08 -0.77
C VAL A 182 20.13 -10.42 -0.41
N PHE A 183 19.76 -11.70 -0.46
CA PHE A 183 18.42 -12.16 -0.17
C PHE A 183 18.04 -11.94 1.30
N ILE A 184 18.94 -12.26 2.23
CA ILE A 184 18.72 -12.09 3.67
C ILE A 184 18.62 -10.61 4.03
N VAL A 185 19.56 -9.78 3.54
CA VAL A 185 19.57 -8.33 3.81
C VAL A 185 18.33 -7.67 3.23
N SER A 186 18.01 -7.94 1.96
CA SER A 186 16.82 -7.38 1.31
C SER A 186 15.52 -7.86 1.98
N GLY A 187 15.46 -9.14 2.35
CA GLY A 187 14.34 -9.70 3.09
C GLY A 187 14.16 -9.05 4.46
N PHE A 188 15.27 -8.79 5.18
CA PHE A 188 15.24 -8.05 6.44
C PHE A 188 14.74 -6.61 6.25
N VAL A 189 15.21 -5.91 5.22
CA VAL A 189 14.74 -4.56 4.86
C VAL A 189 13.22 -4.59 4.61
N LEU A 190 12.72 -5.55 3.84
CA LEU A 190 11.30 -5.65 3.53
C LEU A 190 10.44 -5.89 4.79
N ILE A 191 10.91 -6.68 5.77
CA ILE A 191 10.11 -7.04 6.94
C ILE A 191 10.23 -6.03 8.08
N ARG A 192 11.40 -5.41 8.28
CA ARG A 192 11.73 -4.71 9.53
C ARG A 192 11.87 -3.19 9.41
N THR A 193 12.01 -2.66 8.20
CA THR A 193 12.26 -1.22 8.00
C THR A 193 11.03 -0.45 7.56
N VAL A 194 11.14 0.87 7.58
CA VAL A 194 10.15 1.81 7.05
C VAL A 194 9.96 1.61 5.54
N VAL A 195 11.06 1.35 4.79
CA VAL A 195 10.97 1.02 3.34
C VAL A 195 10.02 -0.15 3.10
N GLY A 196 10.15 -1.23 3.88
CA GLY A 196 9.25 -2.38 3.75
C GLY A 196 7.79 -2.01 4.03
N LEU A 197 7.52 -1.27 5.10
CA LEU A 197 6.15 -0.82 5.43
C LEU A 197 5.55 0.02 4.30
N HIS A 198 6.30 0.99 3.76
CA HIS A 198 5.85 1.81 2.64
C HIS A 198 5.60 0.97 1.38
N THR A 199 6.43 -0.05 1.12
CA THR A 199 6.23 -0.98 0.00
C THR A 199 4.88 -1.69 0.12
N TYR A 200 4.54 -2.24 1.29
CA TYR A 200 3.24 -2.86 1.54
C TYR A 200 2.08 -1.86 1.50
N ALA A 201 2.27 -0.66 2.06
CA ALA A 201 1.24 0.38 2.06
C ALA A 201 0.85 0.81 0.64
N ILE A 202 1.85 1.07 -0.21
CA ILE A 202 1.65 1.48 -1.61
C ILE A 202 0.94 0.39 -2.40
N GLY A 203 1.33 -0.89 -2.22
CA GLY A 203 0.68 -2.01 -2.86
C GLY A 203 -0.73 -2.30 -2.35
N GLY A 204 -1.02 -1.95 -1.10
CA GLY A 204 -2.36 -2.12 -0.52
C GLY A 204 -3.36 -1.02 -0.93
N ASN A 205 -2.92 0.24 -0.92
CA ASN A 205 -3.70 1.39 -1.37
C ASN A 205 -2.77 2.59 -1.62
N ILE A 206 -2.46 2.84 -2.89
CA ILE A 206 -1.55 3.92 -3.28
C ILE A 206 -2.12 5.32 -2.97
N ALA A 207 -3.45 5.48 -3.04
CA ALA A 207 -4.11 6.73 -2.69
C ALA A 207 -3.98 7.02 -1.19
N ALA A 208 -4.28 6.02 -0.36
CA ALA A 208 -4.10 6.09 1.09
C ALA A 208 -2.64 6.41 1.46
N ALA A 209 -1.67 5.69 0.88
CA ALA A 209 -0.26 5.94 1.12
C ALA A 209 0.18 7.37 0.74
N ARG A 210 -0.36 7.91 -0.36
CA ARG A 210 -0.10 9.30 -0.76
C ARG A 210 -0.70 10.29 0.23
N LEU A 211 -1.91 10.05 0.69
CA LEU A 211 -2.59 10.91 1.66
C LEU A 211 -1.89 10.92 3.03
N THR A 212 -1.12 9.89 3.38
CA THR A 212 -0.28 9.90 4.59
C THR A 212 1.04 10.65 4.42
N GLY A 213 1.30 11.28 3.26
CA GLY A 213 2.50 12.08 3.00
C GLY A 213 3.65 11.30 2.34
N ILE A 214 3.46 10.02 2.02
CA ILE A 214 4.48 9.24 1.30
C ILE A 214 4.56 9.71 -0.15
N ASN A 215 5.75 10.12 -0.59
CA ASN A 215 5.99 10.45 -1.99
C ASN A 215 6.07 9.16 -2.83
N THR A 216 4.89 8.65 -3.22
CA THR A 216 4.76 7.37 -3.93
C THR A 216 5.50 7.34 -5.26
N THR A 217 5.65 8.48 -5.94
CA THR A 217 6.38 8.58 -7.20
C THR A 217 7.87 8.33 -7.00
N ARG A 218 8.52 9.09 -6.10
CA ARG A 218 9.95 8.91 -5.80
C ARG A 218 10.23 7.53 -5.20
N PHE A 219 9.35 7.06 -4.34
CA PHE A 219 9.51 5.77 -3.67
C PHE A 219 9.51 4.61 -4.67
N VAL A 220 8.50 4.53 -5.55
CA VAL A 220 8.41 3.45 -6.55
C VAL A 220 9.55 3.55 -7.57
N THR A 221 9.94 4.78 -8.00
CA THR A 221 11.14 4.96 -8.84
C THR A 221 12.38 4.40 -8.15
N GLY A 222 12.54 4.63 -6.84
CA GLY A 222 13.63 4.05 -6.04
C GLY A 222 13.62 2.52 -6.01
N LEU A 223 12.44 1.88 -5.98
CA LEU A 223 12.32 0.42 -6.08
C LEU A 223 12.75 -0.11 -7.45
N TYR A 224 12.45 0.58 -8.55
CA TYR A 224 12.96 0.24 -9.88
C TYR A 224 14.49 0.37 -9.96
N VAL A 225 15.06 1.44 -9.38
CA VAL A 225 16.52 1.60 -9.27
C VAL A 225 17.14 0.46 -8.49
N PHE A 226 16.56 0.11 -7.35
CA PHE A 226 17.02 -1.01 -6.52
C PHE A 226 16.98 -2.34 -7.31
N ASN A 227 15.88 -2.64 -8.00
CA ASN A 227 15.77 -3.81 -8.86
C ASN A 227 16.83 -3.80 -9.96
N GLY A 228 17.07 -2.65 -10.60
CA GLY A 228 18.09 -2.46 -11.62
C GLY A 228 19.52 -2.70 -11.08
N VAL A 229 19.84 -2.25 -9.87
CA VAL A 229 21.11 -2.56 -9.20
C VAL A 229 21.29 -4.07 -9.01
N LEU A 230 20.23 -4.76 -8.56
CA LEU A 230 20.26 -6.21 -8.39
C LEU A 230 20.43 -6.93 -9.75
N MET A 231 19.79 -6.43 -10.81
CA MET A 231 20.03 -6.94 -12.17
C MET A 231 21.46 -6.69 -12.66
N GLY A 232 22.06 -5.56 -12.28
CA GLY A 232 23.47 -5.28 -12.48
C GLY A 232 24.39 -6.34 -11.85
N LEU A 233 24.06 -6.72 -10.61
CA LEU A 233 24.77 -7.77 -9.88
C LEU A 233 24.57 -9.15 -10.54
N VAL A 234 23.33 -9.51 -10.90
CA VAL A 234 22.99 -10.76 -11.59
C VAL A 234 23.76 -10.88 -12.89
N ALA A 235 23.71 -9.86 -13.74
CA ALA A 235 24.38 -9.87 -15.05
C ALA A 235 25.89 -9.98 -14.90
N THR A 236 26.48 -9.27 -13.94
CA THR A 236 27.93 -9.30 -13.68
C THR A 236 28.40 -10.69 -13.23
N LEU A 237 27.73 -11.28 -12.22
CA LEU A 237 28.08 -12.60 -11.71
C LEU A 237 27.89 -13.71 -12.77
N ALA A 238 26.83 -13.61 -13.56
CA ALA A 238 26.56 -14.59 -14.61
C ALA A 238 27.56 -14.47 -15.78
N THR A 239 27.88 -13.25 -16.22
CA THR A 239 28.90 -13.02 -17.26
C THR A 239 30.26 -13.53 -16.81
N ALA A 240 30.67 -13.27 -15.55
CA ALA A 240 31.90 -13.81 -14.96
C ALA A 240 31.89 -15.34 -14.93
N ARG A 241 30.76 -15.96 -14.51
CA ARG A 241 30.62 -17.43 -14.45
C ARG A 241 30.70 -18.09 -15.80
N LEU A 242 29.97 -17.55 -16.79
CA LEU A 242 29.95 -18.10 -18.14
C LEU A 242 31.26 -17.89 -18.89
N GLY A 243 32.04 -16.86 -18.51
CA GLY A 243 33.25 -16.46 -19.26
C GLY A 243 32.92 -15.81 -20.61
N SER A 244 31.67 -15.37 -20.79
CA SER A 244 31.20 -14.74 -22.02
C SER A 244 30.07 -13.76 -21.77
N GLY A 245 30.06 -12.67 -22.55
CA GLY A 245 28.94 -11.70 -22.62
C GLY A 245 28.12 -11.95 -23.87
N THR A 246 26.97 -12.60 -23.72
CA THR A 246 26.15 -13.08 -24.85
C THR A 246 24.85 -12.27 -24.93
N PRO A 247 24.51 -11.66 -26.10
CA PRO A 247 23.30 -10.81 -26.21
C PRO A 247 21.99 -11.60 -26.11
N SER A 248 22.02 -12.93 -26.30
CA SER A 248 20.87 -13.82 -26.15
C SER A 248 20.63 -14.32 -24.71
N ILE A 249 21.48 -13.95 -23.75
CA ILE A 249 21.31 -14.38 -22.35
C ILE A 249 19.99 -13.83 -21.78
N GLY A 250 19.41 -14.56 -20.83
CA GLY A 250 18.22 -14.11 -20.12
C GLY A 250 16.93 -14.14 -20.95
N LEU A 251 16.85 -14.98 -21.99
CA LEU A 251 15.59 -15.26 -22.67
C LEU A 251 14.61 -15.91 -21.70
N SER A 252 13.41 -15.34 -21.58
CA SER A 252 12.36 -15.76 -20.64
C SER A 252 12.73 -15.67 -19.14
N PHE A 253 13.86 -15.04 -18.79
CA PHE A 253 14.31 -14.91 -17.40
C PHE A 253 13.28 -14.15 -16.52
N GLU A 254 12.59 -13.17 -17.11
CA GLU A 254 11.49 -12.44 -16.47
C GLU A 254 10.35 -13.37 -16.04
N LEU A 255 10.05 -14.40 -16.85
CA LEU A 255 8.99 -15.36 -16.54
C LEU A 255 9.41 -16.31 -15.40
N ASP A 256 10.68 -16.75 -15.38
CA ASP A 256 11.21 -17.59 -14.31
C ASP A 256 11.16 -16.86 -12.96
N VAL A 257 11.60 -15.59 -12.95
CA VAL A 257 11.61 -14.75 -11.76
C VAL A 257 10.17 -14.45 -11.29
N LEU A 258 9.29 -14.06 -12.21
CA LEU A 258 7.90 -13.77 -11.89
C LEU A 258 7.18 -15.02 -11.35
N THR A 259 7.40 -16.18 -11.98
CA THR A 259 6.85 -17.46 -11.53
C THR A 259 7.30 -17.79 -10.11
N ALA A 260 8.60 -17.64 -9.81
CA ALA A 260 9.14 -17.89 -8.48
C ALA A 260 8.51 -16.96 -7.43
N VAL A 261 8.35 -15.68 -7.75
CA VAL A 261 7.79 -14.67 -6.83
C VAL A 261 6.29 -14.90 -6.56
N ILE A 262 5.49 -15.16 -7.62
CA ILE A 262 4.04 -15.42 -7.50
C ILE A 262 3.80 -16.76 -6.81
N LEU A 263 4.51 -17.82 -7.21
CA LEU A 263 4.43 -19.12 -6.56
C LEU A 263 4.79 -19.01 -5.08
N GLY A 264 5.77 -18.15 -4.75
CA GLY A 264 6.12 -17.77 -3.37
C GLY A 264 5.00 -17.05 -2.61
N GLY A 265 3.86 -16.76 -3.27
CA GLY A 265 2.65 -16.17 -2.70
C GLY A 265 2.76 -14.67 -2.52
N VAL A 266 3.52 -13.98 -3.36
CA VAL A 266 3.40 -12.54 -3.54
C VAL A 266 2.23 -12.30 -4.48
N GLY A 267 1.20 -11.60 -4.00
CA GLY A 267 0.00 -11.32 -4.79
C GLY A 267 0.31 -10.43 -5.99
N PHE A 268 -0.23 -10.77 -7.16
CA PHE A 268 -0.01 -9.99 -8.37
C PHE A 268 -0.61 -8.56 -8.28
N SER A 269 -1.68 -8.39 -7.52
CA SER A 269 -2.29 -7.09 -7.22
C SER A 269 -1.49 -6.23 -6.24
N GLY A 270 -0.42 -6.75 -5.64
CA GLY A 270 0.38 -6.07 -4.63
C GLY A 270 -0.14 -6.19 -3.20
N GLY A 271 0.51 -5.49 -2.28
CA GLY A 271 0.12 -5.40 -0.87
C GLY A 271 0.34 -6.65 -0.03
N SER A 272 0.78 -7.76 -0.61
CA SER A 272 0.98 -9.02 0.08
C SER A 272 2.23 -9.75 -0.41
N GLY A 273 2.85 -10.50 0.47
CA GLY A 273 4.06 -11.27 0.14
C GLY A 273 4.95 -11.43 1.38
N HIS A 274 5.93 -12.35 1.30
CA HIS A 274 6.92 -12.53 2.37
C HIS A 274 8.21 -13.10 1.77
N PRO A 275 9.42 -12.61 2.16
CA PRO A 275 10.69 -13.09 1.59
C PRO A 275 10.87 -14.60 1.68
N PHE A 276 10.47 -15.21 2.81
CA PHE A 276 10.55 -16.67 2.95
C PHE A 276 9.66 -17.41 1.92
N GLY A 277 8.51 -16.83 1.54
CA GLY A 277 7.68 -17.37 0.46
C GLY A 277 8.41 -17.30 -0.89
N ILE A 278 9.03 -16.14 -1.20
CA ILE A 278 9.83 -15.96 -2.40
C ILE A 278 10.96 -17.01 -2.44
N PHE A 279 11.63 -17.25 -1.30
CA PHE A 279 12.67 -18.27 -1.20
C PHE A 279 12.16 -19.67 -1.56
N ILE A 280 11.01 -20.10 -1.01
CA ILE A 280 10.40 -21.39 -1.33
C ILE A 280 10.00 -21.45 -2.82
N GLY A 281 9.46 -20.36 -3.38
CA GLY A 281 9.12 -20.28 -4.79
C GLY A 281 10.35 -20.45 -5.69
N VAL A 282 11.44 -19.75 -5.38
CA VAL A 282 12.74 -19.89 -6.06
C VAL A 282 13.25 -21.33 -5.95
N ALA A 283 13.23 -21.93 -4.76
CA ALA A 283 13.65 -23.30 -4.54
C ALA A 283 12.80 -24.29 -5.35
N THR A 284 11.49 -24.08 -5.43
CA THR A 284 10.57 -24.93 -6.19
C THR A 284 10.89 -24.91 -7.69
N ILE A 285 11.10 -23.71 -8.26
CA ILE A 285 11.49 -23.55 -9.69
C ILE A 285 12.86 -24.18 -9.94
N ALA A 286 13.80 -24.05 -9.00
CA ALA A 286 15.11 -24.67 -9.08
C ALA A 286 15.04 -26.19 -9.17
N VAL A 287 14.32 -26.78 -8.20
CA VAL A 287 14.15 -28.24 -8.13
C VAL A 287 13.45 -28.75 -9.40
N LEU A 288 12.42 -28.04 -9.87
CA LEU A 288 11.72 -28.38 -11.11
C LEU A 288 12.68 -28.36 -12.30
N ASN A 289 13.41 -27.25 -12.51
CA ASN A 289 14.35 -27.11 -13.63
C ASN A 289 15.44 -28.20 -13.59
N THR A 290 16.05 -28.43 -12.42
CA THR A 290 17.06 -29.46 -12.24
C THR A 290 16.48 -30.84 -12.50
N GLY A 291 15.28 -31.15 -12.01
CA GLY A 291 14.61 -32.43 -12.24
C GLY A 291 14.30 -32.67 -13.72
N LEU A 292 13.88 -31.66 -14.47
CA LEU A 292 13.63 -31.76 -15.91
C LEU A 292 14.92 -31.98 -16.70
N ILE A 293 16.06 -31.39 -16.26
CA ILE A 293 17.38 -31.67 -16.84
C ILE A 293 17.79 -33.13 -16.61
N PHE A 294 17.60 -33.65 -15.38
CA PHE A 294 17.88 -35.07 -15.09
C PHE A 294 16.96 -36.01 -15.86
N ALA A 295 15.75 -35.60 -16.19
CA ALA A 295 14.83 -36.33 -17.06
C ALA A 295 15.25 -36.31 -18.55
N GLY A 296 16.35 -35.63 -18.90
CA GLY A 296 16.83 -35.51 -20.27
C GLY A 296 15.96 -34.65 -21.18
N LEU A 297 15.07 -33.83 -20.59
CA LEU A 297 14.16 -32.97 -21.34
C LEU A 297 14.92 -31.76 -21.90
N GLN A 298 14.73 -31.50 -23.17
CA GLN A 298 15.33 -30.37 -23.87
C GLN A 298 14.68 -29.03 -23.43
N ASP A 299 15.36 -27.91 -23.64
CA ASP A 299 14.98 -26.59 -23.16
C ASP A 299 13.55 -26.17 -23.50
N TRP A 300 13.01 -26.56 -24.65
CA TRP A 300 11.64 -26.24 -25.04
C TRP A 300 10.57 -26.92 -24.16
N TYR A 301 10.80 -28.17 -23.72
CA TYR A 301 9.90 -28.82 -22.75
C TYR A 301 9.96 -28.14 -21.38
N GLN A 302 11.15 -27.67 -20.97
CA GLN A 302 11.31 -26.90 -19.74
C GLN A 302 10.56 -25.56 -19.82
N GLN A 303 10.58 -24.87 -21.00
CA GLN A 303 9.81 -23.66 -21.23
C GLN A 303 8.29 -23.90 -21.14
N ILE A 304 7.79 -25.00 -21.72
CA ILE A 304 6.37 -25.39 -21.59
C ILE A 304 6.02 -25.63 -20.12
N ALA A 305 6.82 -26.39 -19.39
CA ALA A 305 6.58 -26.66 -17.96
C ALA A 305 6.54 -25.40 -17.12
N ARG A 306 7.49 -24.46 -17.33
CA ARG A 306 7.52 -23.17 -16.64
C ARG A 306 6.29 -22.32 -16.93
N GLY A 307 5.87 -22.26 -18.21
CA GLY A 307 4.64 -21.55 -18.60
C GLY A 307 3.39 -22.12 -17.94
N LEU A 308 3.27 -23.46 -17.88
CA LEU A 308 2.15 -24.10 -17.17
C LEU A 308 2.17 -23.81 -15.66
N VAL A 309 3.33 -23.88 -15.01
CA VAL A 309 3.47 -23.56 -13.58
C VAL A 309 3.08 -22.10 -13.31
N LEU A 310 3.49 -21.16 -14.17
CA LEU A 310 3.10 -19.75 -14.07
C LEU A 310 1.58 -19.58 -14.16
N LEU A 311 0.94 -20.19 -15.17
CA LEU A 311 -0.51 -20.11 -15.34
C LEU A 311 -1.27 -20.70 -14.15
N LEU A 312 -0.82 -21.84 -13.64
CA LEU A 312 -1.40 -22.48 -12.46
C LEU A 312 -1.22 -21.63 -11.20
N ALA A 313 -0.05 -21.00 -11.02
CA ALA A 313 0.23 -20.10 -9.91
C ALA A 313 -0.67 -18.86 -9.95
N LEU A 314 -0.82 -18.22 -11.13
CA LEU A 314 -1.70 -17.08 -11.32
C LEU A 314 -3.19 -17.44 -11.11
N ALA A 315 -3.61 -18.59 -11.64
CA ALA A 315 -5.00 -19.08 -11.44
C ALA A 315 -5.29 -19.33 -9.95
N ALA A 316 -4.33 -19.92 -9.23
CA ALA A 316 -4.46 -20.15 -7.79
C ALA A 316 -4.51 -18.84 -7.00
N ASP A 317 -3.68 -17.84 -7.34
CA ASP A 317 -3.69 -16.52 -6.70
C ASP A 317 -5.03 -15.81 -6.93
N GLN A 318 -5.51 -15.79 -8.18
CA GLN A 318 -6.80 -15.20 -8.54
C GLN A 318 -7.97 -15.89 -7.83
N TYR A 319 -7.96 -17.21 -7.77
CA TYR A 319 -8.99 -17.96 -7.05
C TYR A 319 -8.98 -17.66 -5.54
N ALA A 320 -7.78 -17.54 -4.96
CA ALA A 320 -7.64 -17.15 -3.56
C ALA A 320 -8.12 -15.71 -3.31
N ALA A 321 -7.88 -14.77 -4.23
CA ALA A 321 -8.36 -13.39 -4.17
C ALA A 321 -9.90 -13.34 -4.18
N VAL A 322 -10.53 -13.99 -5.14
CA VAL A 322 -12.01 -14.07 -5.25
C VAL A 322 -12.63 -14.72 -4.00
N ARG A 323 -12.00 -15.77 -3.45
CA ARG A 323 -12.49 -16.37 -2.20
C ARG A 323 -12.41 -15.41 -1.01
N ARG A 324 -11.34 -14.60 -0.92
CA ARG A 324 -11.19 -13.59 0.14
C ARG A 324 -12.27 -12.50 0.03
N GLU A 325 -12.53 -12.01 -1.16
CA GLU A 325 -13.61 -11.04 -1.42
C GLU A 325 -14.98 -11.59 -1.04
N ARG A 326 -15.28 -12.84 -1.42
CA ARG A 326 -16.54 -13.51 -1.05
C ARG A 326 -16.66 -13.74 0.46
N ALA A 327 -15.58 -14.11 1.15
CA ALA A 327 -15.60 -14.28 2.59
C ALA A 327 -15.88 -12.95 3.31
N VAL A 328 -15.27 -11.85 2.86
CA VAL A 328 -15.54 -10.51 3.39
C VAL A 328 -16.97 -10.06 3.11
N SER A 329 -17.55 -10.45 1.97
CA SER A 329 -18.96 -10.12 1.61
C SER A 329 -20.00 -10.94 2.41
N LEU A 330 -19.63 -12.12 2.88
CA LEU A 330 -20.54 -13.01 3.64
C LEU A 330 -20.51 -12.75 5.17
N GLU A 331 -19.42 -12.22 5.71
CA GLU A 331 -19.34 -11.86 7.14
C GLU A 331 -20.44 -10.86 7.58
N PRO A 332 -20.79 -9.80 6.82
CA PRO A 332 -21.88 -8.90 7.22
C PRO A 332 -23.26 -9.57 7.26
N GLN A 333 -23.49 -10.63 6.48
CA GLN A 333 -24.76 -11.37 6.50
C GLN A 333 -24.84 -12.35 7.68
N MET A 334 -23.71 -12.92 8.08
CA MET A 334 -23.63 -13.78 9.27
C MET A 334 -23.72 -12.98 10.57
N ASP A 335 -23.10 -11.78 10.61
CA ASP A 335 -23.21 -10.86 11.74
C ASP A 335 -24.62 -10.29 11.88
N LYS A 336 -25.29 -9.94 10.77
CA LYS A 336 -26.73 -9.59 10.78
C LYS A 336 -27.60 -10.73 11.31
N ARG A 337 -27.28 -11.98 10.97
CA ARG A 337 -28.03 -13.14 11.46
C ARG A 337 -27.75 -13.43 12.93
N LYS A 338 -26.52 -13.23 13.40
CA LYS A 338 -26.15 -13.35 14.82
C LYS A 338 -26.73 -12.20 15.66
N SER A 339 -26.73 -10.96 15.16
CA SER A 339 -27.37 -9.84 15.83
C SER A 339 -28.88 -9.97 15.88
N MET A 340 -29.54 -10.47 14.82
CA MET A 340 -30.98 -10.77 14.82
C MET A 340 -31.35 -11.93 15.79
N ILE A 341 -30.46 -12.91 15.97
CA ILE A 341 -30.66 -14.00 16.94
C ILE A 341 -30.44 -13.45 18.35
N ALA A 342 -29.39 -12.66 18.59
CA ALA A 342 -29.14 -12.00 19.86
C ALA A 342 -30.21 -10.96 20.24
N GLU A 343 -30.76 -10.20 19.27
CA GLU A 343 -31.92 -9.33 19.49
C GLU A 343 -33.19 -10.12 19.85
N ARG A 344 -33.41 -11.30 19.25
CA ARG A 344 -34.54 -12.18 19.63
C ARG A 344 -34.39 -12.79 21.03
N GLU A 345 -33.16 -13.04 21.48
CA GLU A 345 -32.90 -13.50 22.84
C GLU A 345 -32.96 -12.39 23.88
N LEU A 346 -32.66 -11.13 23.49
CA LEU A 346 -32.73 -9.93 24.34
C LEU A 346 -34.11 -9.27 24.41
N THR A 347 -35.06 -9.60 23.52
CA THR A 347 -36.44 -9.08 23.57
C THR A 347 -37.30 -9.74 24.67
N GLY A 348 -36.71 -10.61 25.50
CA GLY A 348 -37.33 -11.10 26.75
C GLY A 348 -37.23 -10.11 27.93
N GLU A 349 -36.31 -9.14 27.90
CA GLU A 349 -36.20 -8.10 28.94
C GLU A 349 -35.77 -6.76 28.30
N ALA A 350 -36.77 -6.01 27.82
CA ALA A 350 -36.57 -4.64 27.38
C ALA A 350 -36.30 -3.73 28.60
N LYS A 351 -35.04 -3.60 29.00
CA LYS A 351 -34.56 -2.42 29.70
C LYS A 351 -34.23 -1.36 28.65
N THR A 352 -35.12 -0.44 28.45
CA THR A 352 -34.90 0.84 27.79
C THR A 352 -33.68 1.51 28.43
N SER A 353 -32.53 1.41 27.76
CA SER A 353 -31.39 2.31 28.08
C SER A 353 -31.80 3.73 27.72
N PRO A 354 -31.46 4.71 28.57
CA PRO A 354 -31.91 6.08 28.40
C PRO A 354 -31.39 6.62 27.05
N LEU A 355 -32.33 7.26 26.34
CA LEU A 355 -32.07 8.19 25.25
C LEU A 355 -30.86 9.06 25.61
N VAL A 356 -29.96 9.25 24.66
CA VAL A 356 -28.83 10.21 24.73
C VAL A 356 -29.32 11.44 25.49
N ALA A 357 -28.63 11.78 26.59
CA ALA A 357 -28.98 12.93 27.41
C ALA A 357 -29.10 14.19 26.55
N PRO A 358 -30.11 15.04 26.77
CA PRO A 358 -30.29 16.24 25.97
C PRO A 358 -29.04 17.12 26.06
N HIS A 359 -28.54 17.50 24.87
CA HIS A 359 -27.33 18.26 24.66
C HIS A 359 -27.25 19.49 25.53
N LYS A 360 -26.18 19.66 26.31
CA LYS A 360 -25.72 20.97 26.72
C LYS A 360 -25.12 21.65 25.48
N THR A 361 -25.92 22.48 24.84
CA THR A 361 -25.44 23.41 23.80
C THR A 361 -24.35 24.26 24.41
N PRO A 362 -23.17 24.44 23.80
CA PRO A 362 -22.25 25.48 24.21
C PRO A 362 -22.98 26.82 24.13
N THR A 363 -23.05 27.58 25.23
CA THR A 363 -23.91 28.76 25.38
C THR A 363 -23.32 30.02 24.72
N GLU A 364 -22.11 29.90 24.10
CA GLU A 364 -21.49 30.97 23.31
C GLU A 364 -20.83 30.36 22.05
N PRO A 365 -20.94 31.03 20.87
CA PRO A 365 -20.21 30.59 19.68
C PRO A 365 -18.72 30.67 19.96
N GLY A 366 -18.06 29.55 20.02
CA GLY A 366 -16.61 29.45 20.19
C GLY A 366 -15.89 30.29 19.12
N ARG A 367 -14.62 30.65 19.39
CA ARG A 367 -13.78 31.33 18.40
C ARG A 367 -13.77 30.54 17.08
N VAL A 368 -14.03 31.22 15.95
CA VAL A 368 -13.91 30.60 14.62
C VAL A 368 -12.47 30.12 14.42
N VAL A 369 -12.33 28.82 14.25
CA VAL A 369 -11.04 28.16 14.05
C VAL A 369 -10.69 28.10 12.57
N PHE A 370 -11.67 27.74 11.74
CA PHE A 370 -11.49 27.64 10.29
C PHE A 370 -12.48 28.54 9.57
N ARG A 371 -12.04 29.16 8.49
CA ARG A 371 -12.87 29.95 7.58
C ARG A 371 -12.39 29.74 6.15
N CYS A 372 -13.32 29.58 5.24
CA CYS A 372 -13.05 29.72 3.82
C CYS A 372 -13.80 30.92 3.25
N GLU A 373 -13.18 31.65 2.33
CA GLU A 373 -13.76 32.83 1.71
C GLU A 373 -13.61 32.80 0.20
N ASN A 374 -14.73 32.98 -0.51
CA ASN A 374 -14.81 33.08 -1.96
C ASN A 374 -14.15 31.91 -2.72
N LEU A 375 -14.14 30.69 -2.15
CA LEU A 375 -13.56 29.54 -2.82
C LEU A 375 -14.27 29.25 -4.13
N SER A 376 -13.54 29.31 -5.24
CA SER A 376 -14.02 29.01 -6.58
C SER A 376 -13.16 27.97 -7.25
N LYS A 377 -13.79 27.06 -8.01
CA LYS A 377 -13.12 26.02 -8.82
C LYS A 377 -13.93 25.66 -10.04
N SER A 378 -13.29 25.71 -11.21
CA SER A 378 -13.89 25.32 -12.48
C SER A 378 -13.15 24.14 -13.12
N TYR A 379 -13.88 23.28 -13.80
CA TYR A 379 -13.36 22.20 -14.62
C TYR A 379 -13.87 22.38 -16.05
N GLY A 380 -13.04 22.98 -16.89
CA GLY A 380 -13.45 23.40 -18.22
C GLY A 380 -14.56 24.44 -18.12
N ALA A 381 -15.71 24.19 -18.74
CA ALA A 381 -16.88 25.10 -18.71
C ALA A 381 -17.77 24.95 -17.47
N VAL A 382 -17.49 24.00 -16.58
CA VAL A 382 -18.34 23.72 -15.41
C VAL A 382 -17.73 24.34 -14.15
N ALA A 383 -18.40 25.32 -13.55
CA ALA A 383 -18.08 25.85 -12.23
C ALA A 383 -18.56 24.86 -11.15
N ALA A 384 -17.63 24.10 -10.59
CA ALA A 384 -17.95 23.10 -9.57
C ALA A 384 -18.10 23.71 -8.16
N ALA A 385 -17.47 24.88 -7.92
CA ALA A 385 -17.67 25.73 -6.75
C ALA A 385 -17.51 27.19 -7.18
N TYR A 386 -18.37 28.07 -6.68
CA TYR A 386 -18.35 29.49 -7.01
C TYR A 386 -18.61 30.33 -5.77
N LYS A 387 -17.57 31.09 -5.37
CA LYS A 387 -17.58 32.00 -4.21
C LYS A 387 -18.11 31.37 -2.92
N VAL A 388 -17.73 30.11 -2.66
CA VAL A 388 -18.14 29.39 -1.44
C VAL A 388 -17.42 30.01 -0.25
N GLY A 389 -18.19 30.35 0.82
CA GLY A 389 -17.65 30.89 2.04
C GLY A 389 -18.47 30.42 3.24
N PHE A 390 -17.80 29.93 4.28
CA PHE A 390 -18.36 29.61 5.60
C PHE A 390 -17.23 29.46 6.62
N GLY A 391 -17.61 29.42 7.91
CA GLY A 391 -16.66 29.22 9.00
C GLY A 391 -17.07 28.06 9.91
N VAL A 392 -16.11 27.49 10.65
CA VAL A 392 -16.32 26.46 11.67
C VAL A 392 -15.65 26.90 12.96
N ALA A 393 -16.40 26.94 14.07
CA ALA A 393 -15.88 27.33 15.37
C ALA A 393 -15.31 26.10 16.14
N ALA A 394 -14.48 26.38 17.15
CA ALA A 394 -14.02 25.37 18.08
C ALA A 394 -15.19 24.64 18.76
N GLY A 395 -15.15 23.32 18.78
CA GLY A 395 -16.19 22.50 19.39
C GLY A 395 -17.53 22.49 18.66
N GLN A 396 -17.59 23.04 17.45
CA GLN A 396 -18.80 23.08 16.62
C GLN A 396 -18.80 21.98 15.57
N VAL A 397 -19.96 21.36 15.37
CA VAL A 397 -20.23 20.45 14.24
C VAL A 397 -21.01 21.20 13.18
N VAL A 398 -20.38 21.49 12.03
CA VAL A 398 -21.01 22.09 10.87
C VAL A 398 -21.27 21.00 9.84
N CYS A 399 -22.54 20.84 9.40
CA CYS A 399 -22.89 19.94 8.32
C CYS A 399 -22.93 20.67 6.97
N LEU A 400 -22.10 20.24 6.03
CA LEU A 400 -22.17 20.65 4.62
C LEU A 400 -23.05 19.67 3.86
N VAL A 401 -24.24 20.10 3.48
CA VAL A 401 -25.26 19.29 2.81
C VAL A 401 -25.54 19.80 1.41
N GLY A 402 -26.17 19.00 0.58
CA GLY A 402 -26.54 19.34 -0.79
C GLY A 402 -26.72 18.08 -1.63
N ASP A 403 -27.33 18.22 -2.79
CA ASP A 403 -27.58 17.12 -3.71
C ASP A 403 -26.27 16.58 -4.35
N ASN A 404 -26.37 15.43 -5.03
CA ASN A 404 -25.26 14.89 -5.82
C ASN A 404 -24.91 15.88 -6.94
N GLY A 405 -23.60 16.19 -7.06
CA GLY A 405 -23.15 17.23 -8.00
C GLY A 405 -23.23 18.67 -7.49
N ALA A 406 -23.68 18.92 -6.24
CA ALA A 406 -23.73 20.27 -5.67
C ALA A 406 -22.36 20.94 -5.47
N GLY A 407 -21.24 20.21 -5.60
CA GLY A 407 -19.88 20.74 -5.44
C GLY A 407 -19.22 20.41 -4.10
N LYS A 408 -19.88 19.65 -3.19
CA LYS A 408 -19.38 19.33 -1.84
C LYS A 408 -17.96 18.73 -1.86
N SER A 409 -17.75 17.68 -2.68
CA SER A 409 -16.43 17.03 -2.79
C SER A 409 -15.35 17.94 -3.35
N THR A 410 -15.70 18.92 -4.18
CA THR A 410 -14.76 19.93 -4.69
C THR A 410 -14.33 20.89 -3.57
N VAL A 411 -15.30 21.35 -2.76
CA VAL A 411 -15.03 22.21 -1.59
C VAL A 411 -14.11 21.48 -0.61
N ILE A 412 -14.40 20.21 -0.27
CA ILE A 412 -13.55 19.41 0.63
C ILE A 412 -12.12 19.28 0.07
N LYS A 413 -11.98 18.97 -1.22
CA LYS A 413 -10.66 18.84 -1.85
C LYS A 413 -9.86 20.15 -1.81
N MET A 414 -10.52 21.31 -1.91
CA MET A 414 -9.87 22.62 -1.75
C MET A 414 -9.44 22.88 -0.30
N ILE A 415 -10.29 22.54 0.67
CA ILE A 415 -9.97 22.73 2.11
C ILE A 415 -8.90 21.75 2.56
N SER A 416 -8.92 20.51 2.07
CA SER A 416 -7.92 19.48 2.39
C SER A 416 -6.60 19.60 1.63
N GLY A 417 -6.45 20.60 0.74
CA GLY A 417 -5.23 20.78 -0.07
C GLY A 417 -5.05 19.72 -1.16
N ALA A 418 -6.06 18.91 -1.43
CA ALA A 418 -6.02 17.90 -2.51
C ALA A 418 -6.08 18.54 -3.91
N ILE A 419 -6.73 19.70 -4.02
CA ILE A 419 -6.72 20.58 -5.20
C ILE A 419 -6.58 22.03 -4.74
N GLN A 420 -6.00 22.88 -5.60
CA GLN A 420 -5.95 24.32 -5.34
C GLN A 420 -7.23 24.99 -5.85
N PRO A 421 -7.80 25.94 -5.10
CA PRO A 421 -8.84 26.82 -5.61
C PRO A 421 -8.30 27.68 -6.76
N ASP A 422 -9.16 28.07 -7.68
CA ASP A 422 -8.83 29.06 -8.72
C ASP A 422 -8.87 30.47 -8.14
N GLU A 423 -9.79 30.70 -7.18
CA GLU A 423 -9.94 31.95 -6.43
C GLU A 423 -10.35 31.64 -4.98
N GLY A 424 -10.12 32.60 -4.09
CA GLY A 424 -10.48 32.53 -2.67
C GLY A 424 -9.35 32.01 -1.78
N ILE A 425 -9.60 32.00 -0.47
CA ILE A 425 -8.61 31.64 0.55
C ILE A 425 -9.20 30.73 1.61
N ASN A 426 -8.32 29.92 2.22
CA ASN A 426 -8.59 29.19 3.44
C ASN A 426 -7.82 29.85 4.59
N GLU A 427 -8.47 30.04 5.73
CA GLU A 427 -7.86 30.56 6.95
C GLU A 427 -8.00 29.57 8.10
N LEU A 428 -6.95 29.44 8.91
CA LEU A 428 -7.00 28.69 10.17
C LEU A 428 -6.46 29.55 11.29
N ASN A 429 -7.27 29.75 12.33
CA ASN A 429 -6.97 30.65 13.44
C ASN A 429 -6.61 32.10 13.02
N GLY A 430 -7.17 32.59 11.92
CA GLY A 430 -6.90 33.92 11.37
C GLY A 430 -5.63 34.02 10.51
N GLN A 431 -4.99 32.89 10.21
CA GLN A 431 -3.84 32.83 9.31
C GLN A 431 -4.26 32.24 7.97
N VAL A 432 -3.95 32.92 6.88
CA VAL A 432 -4.19 32.42 5.52
C VAL A 432 -3.29 31.21 5.24
N LEU A 433 -3.88 30.15 4.73
CA LEU A 433 -3.20 28.92 4.41
C LEU A 433 -2.89 28.81 2.91
N HIS A 434 -1.67 28.44 2.59
CA HIS A 434 -1.25 28.07 1.25
C HIS A 434 -1.10 26.54 1.17
N LEU A 435 -2.18 25.85 0.78
CA LEU A 435 -2.25 24.39 0.75
C LEU A 435 -1.92 23.85 -0.64
N ASN A 436 -0.69 23.36 -0.83
CA ASN A 436 -0.26 22.75 -2.09
C ASN A 436 -0.45 21.23 -2.13
N SER A 437 -0.70 20.64 -0.95
CA SER A 437 -0.87 19.20 -0.79
C SER A 437 -1.68 18.87 0.48
N PRO A 438 -2.27 17.66 0.57
CA PRO A 438 -2.88 17.19 1.82
C PRO A 438 -1.91 17.13 3.00
N SER A 439 -0.61 17.03 2.74
CA SER A 439 0.43 17.09 3.78
C SER A 439 0.52 18.48 4.42
N ASP A 440 0.34 19.54 3.63
CA ASP A 440 0.37 20.93 4.15
C ASP A 440 -0.86 21.20 5.02
N ALA A 441 -2.05 20.73 4.59
CA ALA A 441 -3.28 20.82 5.38
C ALA A 441 -3.11 20.12 6.73
N ARG A 442 -2.55 18.91 6.72
CA ARG A 442 -2.27 18.16 7.94
C ARG A 442 -1.25 18.85 8.84
N ALA A 443 -0.18 19.41 8.27
CA ALA A 443 0.81 20.18 9.05
C ALA A 443 0.22 21.43 9.71
N ALA A 444 -0.82 22.00 9.09
CA ALA A 444 -1.58 23.12 9.68
C ALA A 444 -2.58 22.68 10.77
N GLY A 445 -2.93 21.39 10.84
CA GLY A 445 -3.91 20.84 11.79
C GLY A 445 -5.29 20.58 11.18
N ILE A 446 -5.39 20.47 9.86
CA ILE A 446 -6.61 20.05 9.13
C ILE A 446 -6.46 18.58 8.73
N GLU A 447 -7.31 17.72 9.29
CA GLU A 447 -7.33 16.29 8.97
C GLU A 447 -8.63 15.92 8.26
N THR A 448 -8.55 14.98 7.32
CA THR A 448 -9.69 14.55 6.51
C THR A 448 -9.86 13.04 6.54
N VAL A 449 -11.06 12.58 6.88
CA VAL A 449 -11.55 11.21 6.66
C VAL A 449 -12.37 11.21 5.37
N TYR A 450 -11.82 10.60 4.33
CA TYR A 450 -12.47 10.50 3.02
C TYR A 450 -13.49 9.37 3.00
N GLN A 451 -14.43 9.41 2.08
CA GLN A 451 -15.50 8.42 1.89
C GLN A 451 -14.96 6.98 1.71
N ASP A 452 -13.81 6.81 1.05
CA ASP A 452 -13.12 5.53 0.88
C ASP A 452 -12.24 5.15 2.09
N LEU A 453 -12.33 5.89 3.22
CA LEU A 453 -11.55 5.78 4.46
C LEU A 453 -10.05 6.00 4.29
N ALA A 454 -9.52 5.97 3.10
CA ALA A 454 -8.09 6.10 2.79
C ALA A 454 -7.20 5.23 3.70
N LEU A 455 -7.60 4.00 3.97
CA LEU A 455 -6.83 3.01 4.73
C LEU A 455 -6.09 2.05 3.80
N CYS A 456 -4.90 1.63 4.22
CA CYS A 456 -4.20 0.50 3.64
C CYS A 456 -4.80 -0.79 4.20
N THR A 457 -5.71 -1.42 3.44
CA THR A 457 -6.56 -2.53 3.91
C THR A 457 -5.78 -3.80 4.29
N ASN A 458 -4.59 -3.96 3.73
CA ASN A 458 -3.65 -5.04 4.00
C ASN A 458 -2.80 -4.84 5.28
N LEU A 459 -2.79 -3.63 5.83
CA LEU A 459 -2.08 -3.29 7.07
C LEU A 459 -3.04 -3.30 8.27
N GLY A 460 -2.49 -3.55 9.46
CA GLY A 460 -3.24 -3.44 10.72
C GLY A 460 -3.48 -1.99 11.15
N ALA A 461 -4.36 -1.80 12.14
CA ALA A 461 -4.66 -0.50 12.73
C ALA A 461 -3.39 0.20 13.25
N ALA A 462 -2.49 -0.56 13.93
CA ALA A 462 -1.22 -0.05 14.43
C ALA A 462 -0.39 0.66 13.34
N HIS A 463 -0.27 0.05 12.16
CA HIS A 463 0.50 0.62 11.07
C HIS A 463 -0.25 1.74 10.35
N ASN A 464 -1.57 1.60 10.14
CA ASN A 464 -2.37 2.65 9.50
C ASN A 464 -2.35 3.96 10.28
N MET A 465 -2.32 3.91 11.62
CA MET A 465 -2.33 5.12 12.46
C MET A 465 -1.03 5.91 12.46
N VAL A 466 0.09 5.24 12.19
CA VAL A 466 1.41 5.88 12.22
C VAL A 466 2.04 6.03 10.84
N LEU A 467 1.33 5.62 9.78
CA LEU A 467 1.86 5.65 8.41
C LEU A 467 2.25 7.07 8.00
N GLY A 468 3.51 7.24 7.55
CA GLY A 468 4.12 8.54 7.23
C GLY A 468 4.74 9.28 8.43
N LYS A 469 4.52 8.79 9.67
CA LYS A 469 5.11 9.30 10.93
C LYS A 469 5.51 8.11 11.83
N GLU A 470 6.10 7.08 11.26
CA GLU A 470 6.38 5.83 11.94
C GLU A 470 7.37 6.01 13.10
N PRO A 471 7.06 5.49 14.31
CA PRO A 471 8.04 5.42 15.38
C PRO A 471 9.15 4.45 14.98
N THR A 472 10.41 4.90 15.10
CA THR A 472 11.59 4.14 14.72
C THR A 472 12.53 3.92 15.89
N ARG A 473 13.28 2.81 15.86
CA ARG A 473 14.33 2.50 16.84
C ARG A 473 15.68 3.08 16.43
N THR A 474 15.88 3.33 15.13
CA THR A 474 17.12 3.88 14.56
C THR A 474 16.78 5.09 13.70
N LYS A 475 17.76 6.00 13.49
CA LYS A 475 17.57 7.20 12.66
C LYS A 475 18.39 7.09 11.37
N TRP A 476 18.15 6.05 10.57
CA TRP A 476 18.83 5.79 9.29
C TRP A 476 18.00 6.21 8.07
N GLY A 477 17.13 7.21 8.23
CA GLY A 477 16.21 7.65 7.18
C GLY A 477 15.23 6.53 6.80
N PRO A 478 15.02 6.27 5.50
CA PRO A 478 14.08 5.23 5.06
C PRO A 478 14.43 3.81 5.52
N LEU A 479 15.71 3.52 5.77
CA LEU A 479 16.19 2.23 6.29
C LEU A 479 16.05 2.10 7.81
N SER A 480 15.45 3.09 8.48
CA SER A 480 15.21 3.04 9.92
C SER A 480 14.40 1.81 10.31
N LEU A 481 14.78 1.18 11.40
CA LEU A 481 14.07 0.05 11.97
C LEU A 481 12.78 0.53 12.63
N ARG A 482 11.65 -0.07 12.27
CA ARG A 482 10.34 0.24 12.85
C ARG A 482 10.27 -0.18 14.31
N ASN A 483 9.49 0.57 15.08
CA ASN A 483 9.10 0.20 16.44
C ASN A 483 7.63 -0.22 16.48
N ASP A 484 7.37 -1.48 16.11
CA ASP A 484 6.01 -2.02 16.03
C ASP A 484 5.29 -1.99 17.39
N SER A 485 6.02 -2.13 18.50
CA SER A 485 5.44 -2.02 19.86
C SER A 485 4.93 -0.60 20.16
N ALA A 486 5.69 0.42 19.79
CA ALA A 486 5.25 1.81 19.94
C ALA A 486 4.07 2.12 19.01
N SER A 487 4.07 1.58 17.78
CA SER A 487 2.93 1.72 16.87
C SER A 487 1.65 1.11 17.44
N ALA A 488 1.74 -0.07 18.04
CA ALA A 488 0.60 -0.73 18.68
C ALA A 488 0.10 0.05 19.91
N GLU A 489 1.01 0.61 20.71
CA GLU A 489 0.63 1.40 21.89
C GLU A 489 -0.07 2.70 21.49
N ILE A 490 0.42 3.41 20.48
CA ILE A 490 -0.24 4.60 19.93
C ILE A 490 -1.65 4.24 19.43
N ALA A 491 -1.79 3.13 18.69
CA ALA A 491 -3.09 2.70 18.20
C ALA A 491 -4.04 2.32 19.34
N ARG A 492 -3.53 1.63 20.36
CA ARG A 492 -4.31 1.25 21.55
C ARG A 492 -4.83 2.46 22.28
N GLN A 493 -3.96 3.44 22.56
CA GLN A 493 -4.33 4.66 23.28
C GLN A 493 -5.39 5.44 22.52
N ARG A 494 -5.18 5.73 21.22
CA ARG A 494 -6.13 6.49 20.40
C ARG A 494 -7.49 5.82 20.26
N LEU A 495 -7.52 4.49 20.11
CA LEU A 495 -8.78 3.75 20.01
C LEU A 495 -9.51 3.70 21.37
N LEU A 496 -8.78 3.52 22.48
CA LEU A 496 -9.38 3.54 23.82
C LEU A 496 -9.96 4.90 24.19
N GLU A 497 -9.31 6.00 23.79
CA GLU A 497 -9.86 7.35 23.96
C GLU A 497 -11.22 7.54 23.27
N LEU A 498 -11.48 6.78 22.26
CA LEU A 498 -12.73 6.77 21.49
C LEU A 498 -13.67 5.62 21.91
N ASN A 499 -13.39 4.97 23.04
CA ASN A 499 -14.12 3.81 23.56
C ASN A 499 -14.18 2.61 22.58
N ILE A 500 -13.12 2.43 21.77
CA ILE A 500 -13.01 1.36 20.79
C ILE A 500 -11.94 0.37 21.24
N ALA A 501 -12.28 -0.92 21.31
CA ALA A 501 -11.34 -2.00 21.58
C ALA A 501 -11.20 -2.89 20.35
N LEU A 502 -9.95 -3.22 19.99
CA LEU A 502 -9.61 -4.23 18.99
C LEU A 502 -8.84 -5.35 19.69
N GLU A 503 -9.15 -6.60 19.31
CA GLU A 503 -8.44 -7.78 19.84
C GLU A 503 -6.97 -7.84 19.36
N ASP A 504 -6.72 -7.45 18.10
CA ASP A 504 -5.39 -7.44 17.49
C ASP A 504 -5.20 -6.21 16.61
N TYR A 505 -4.30 -5.32 17.01
CA TYR A 505 -3.96 -4.09 16.30
C TYR A 505 -3.14 -4.31 15.02
N PHE A 506 -2.60 -5.51 14.82
CA PHE A 506 -1.85 -5.88 13.61
C PHE A 506 -2.67 -6.66 12.60
N ARG A 507 -3.87 -7.12 12.98
CA ARG A 507 -4.80 -7.75 12.05
C ARG A 507 -5.13 -6.78 10.92
N PRO A 508 -5.05 -7.20 9.62
CA PRO A 508 -5.36 -6.34 8.50
C PRO A 508 -6.73 -5.67 8.62
N VAL A 509 -6.77 -4.33 8.48
CA VAL A 509 -8.04 -3.60 8.64
C VAL A 509 -9.08 -3.98 7.60
N GLY A 510 -8.68 -4.54 6.47
CA GLY A 510 -9.59 -5.12 5.48
C GLY A 510 -10.46 -6.26 6.02
N SER A 511 -10.04 -6.94 7.11
CA SER A 511 -10.80 -8.01 7.77
C SER A 511 -11.67 -7.52 8.94
N LEU A 512 -11.68 -6.22 9.23
CA LEU A 512 -12.54 -5.60 10.23
C LEU A 512 -13.94 -5.32 9.67
N SER A 513 -14.94 -5.21 10.56
CA SER A 513 -16.28 -4.76 10.15
C SER A 513 -16.25 -3.32 9.60
N GLY A 514 -17.26 -2.93 8.82
CA GLY A 514 -17.37 -1.57 8.27
C GLY A 514 -17.23 -0.48 9.34
N GLY A 515 -17.96 -0.63 10.45
CA GLY A 515 -17.90 0.31 11.58
C GLY A 515 -16.52 0.33 12.26
N GLN A 516 -15.87 -0.82 12.44
CA GLN A 516 -14.51 -0.87 12.99
C GLN A 516 -13.50 -0.19 12.07
N ARG A 517 -13.60 -0.39 10.75
CA ARG A 517 -12.75 0.34 9.78
C ARG A 517 -12.96 1.83 9.86
N GLN A 518 -14.21 2.28 9.94
CA GLN A 518 -14.56 3.69 10.09
C GLN A 518 -13.94 4.27 11.37
N SER A 519 -14.09 3.55 12.48
CA SER A 519 -13.50 3.93 13.76
C SER A 519 -11.97 4.05 13.70
N VAL A 520 -11.29 3.12 13.02
CA VAL A 520 -9.84 3.21 12.79
C VAL A 520 -9.49 4.43 11.94
N ALA A 521 -10.28 4.74 10.89
CA ALA A 521 -10.05 5.91 10.05
C ALA A 521 -10.20 7.23 10.83
N ILE A 522 -11.21 7.32 11.70
CA ILE A 522 -11.43 8.49 12.56
C ILE A 522 -10.33 8.58 13.63
N ALA A 523 -9.99 7.46 14.31
CA ALA A 523 -8.94 7.45 15.32
C ALA A 523 -7.55 7.83 14.76
N ARG A 524 -7.30 7.53 13.48
CA ARG A 524 -6.06 7.93 12.81
C ARG A 524 -5.89 9.43 12.72
N VAL A 525 -6.97 10.17 12.48
CA VAL A 525 -6.92 11.63 12.27
C VAL A 525 -7.00 12.42 13.56
N VAL A 526 -7.45 11.80 14.65
CA VAL A 526 -7.55 12.45 15.97
C VAL A 526 -6.17 12.45 16.63
N THR A 527 -5.54 13.62 16.63
CA THR A 527 -4.26 13.89 17.32
C THR A 527 -4.37 15.19 18.09
N ASP A 528 -3.48 15.42 19.07
CA ASP A 528 -3.51 16.61 19.94
C ASP A 528 -3.38 17.93 19.17
N ASP A 529 -2.76 17.91 17.99
CA ASP A 529 -2.53 19.09 17.15
C ASP A 529 -3.69 19.42 16.19
N VAL A 530 -4.74 18.58 16.14
CA VAL A 530 -5.84 18.75 15.20
C VAL A 530 -6.74 19.91 15.60
N LYS A 531 -6.99 20.81 14.65
CA LYS A 531 -7.86 21.98 14.80
C LYS A 531 -9.20 21.79 14.09
N LEU A 532 -9.16 21.18 12.89
CA LEU A 532 -10.33 20.88 12.06
C LEU A 532 -10.29 19.43 11.60
N VAL A 533 -11.39 18.71 11.83
CA VAL A 533 -11.63 17.37 11.26
C VAL A 533 -12.73 17.48 10.20
N ILE A 534 -12.43 16.99 8.99
CA ILE A 534 -13.39 16.88 7.90
C ILE A 534 -13.79 15.41 7.78
N LEU A 535 -15.09 15.12 7.80
CA LEU A 535 -15.64 13.77 7.70
C LEU A 535 -16.56 13.69 6.47
N ASP A 536 -16.13 12.95 5.45
CA ASP A 536 -16.86 12.82 4.19
C ASP A 536 -17.70 11.52 4.21
N GLU A 537 -19.01 11.64 4.36
CA GLU A 537 -20.00 10.56 4.45
C GLU A 537 -19.64 9.44 5.45
N PRO A 538 -19.35 9.77 6.73
CA PRO A 538 -18.78 8.80 7.66
C PRO A 538 -19.74 7.69 8.09
N THR A 539 -21.03 7.81 7.80
CA THR A 539 -22.10 6.84 8.14
C THR A 539 -22.56 6.02 6.96
N ALA A 540 -22.07 6.30 5.73
CA ALA A 540 -22.46 5.58 4.54
C ALA A 540 -22.19 4.07 4.64
N ALA A 541 -23.17 3.26 4.26
CA ALA A 541 -23.11 1.79 4.26
C ALA A 541 -22.90 1.13 5.65
N LEU A 542 -23.16 1.84 6.75
CA LEU A 542 -23.15 1.31 8.11
C LEU A 542 -24.55 0.85 8.55
N GLY A 543 -24.60 -0.14 9.45
CA GLY A 543 -25.85 -0.52 10.13
C GLY A 543 -26.21 0.48 11.26
N VAL A 544 -27.45 0.47 11.73
CA VAL A 544 -27.98 1.43 12.71
C VAL A 544 -27.12 1.57 13.98
N ALA A 545 -26.70 0.45 14.58
CA ALA A 545 -25.84 0.48 15.78
C ALA A 545 -24.47 1.08 15.50
N GLN A 546 -23.91 0.81 14.31
CA GLN A 546 -22.60 1.32 13.90
C GLN A 546 -22.67 2.83 13.61
N THR A 547 -23.73 3.30 12.94
CA THR A 547 -24.00 4.72 12.70
C THR A 547 -24.03 5.48 14.03
N ARG A 548 -24.79 4.97 15.01
CA ARG A 548 -24.88 5.61 16.33
C ARG A 548 -23.52 5.74 17.03
N ASN A 549 -22.68 4.71 16.94
CA ASN A 549 -21.30 4.78 17.48
C ASN A 549 -20.46 5.87 16.81
N VAL A 550 -20.56 6.01 15.48
CA VAL A 550 -19.84 7.05 14.74
C VAL A 550 -20.36 8.44 15.10
N LEU A 551 -21.68 8.64 15.26
CA LEU A 551 -22.26 9.92 15.66
C LEU A 551 -21.84 10.32 17.08
N THR A 552 -21.84 9.34 18.02
CA THR A 552 -21.29 9.57 19.38
C THR A 552 -19.83 10.00 19.32
N LEU A 553 -19.04 9.39 18.46
CA LEU A 553 -17.64 9.73 18.28
C LEU A 553 -17.45 11.16 17.74
N ILE A 554 -18.24 11.57 16.74
CA ILE A 554 -18.25 12.94 16.20
C ILE A 554 -18.54 13.95 17.30
N ARG A 555 -19.52 13.67 18.16
CA ARG A 555 -19.85 14.54 19.30
C ARG A 555 -18.71 14.59 20.32
N THR A 556 -18.10 13.47 20.65
CA THR A 556 -16.94 13.42 21.56
C THR A 556 -15.78 14.29 21.05
N LEU A 557 -15.55 14.34 19.73
CA LEU A 557 -14.53 15.23 19.14
C LEU A 557 -14.88 16.71 19.33
N ALA A 558 -16.11 17.08 19.07
CA ALA A 558 -16.58 18.45 19.28
C ALA A 558 -16.49 18.87 20.76
N GLU A 559 -16.89 17.98 21.70
CA GLU A 559 -16.78 18.22 23.15
C GLU A 559 -15.33 18.42 23.61
N ARG A 560 -14.34 17.86 22.92
CA ARG A 560 -12.91 18.12 23.14
C ARG A 560 -12.42 19.44 22.54
N GLY A 561 -13.30 20.24 21.93
CA GLY A 561 -12.99 21.53 21.34
C GLY A 561 -12.48 21.47 19.89
N VAL A 562 -12.52 20.30 19.22
CA VAL A 562 -12.15 20.17 17.82
C VAL A 562 -13.27 20.71 16.94
N ALA A 563 -12.94 21.55 15.93
CA ALA A 563 -13.90 21.97 14.91
C ALA A 563 -14.18 20.78 13.98
N VAL A 564 -15.47 20.49 13.70
CA VAL A 564 -15.87 19.36 12.85
C VAL A 564 -16.67 19.84 11.66
N LEU A 565 -16.23 19.51 10.45
CA LEU A 565 -16.95 19.67 9.20
C LEU A 565 -17.45 18.30 8.73
N LEU A 566 -18.73 18.05 8.86
CA LEU A 566 -19.38 16.80 8.47
C LEU A 566 -20.06 16.96 7.12
N ILE A 567 -19.81 16.06 6.21
CA ILE A 567 -20.51 15.99 4.93
C ILE A 567 -21.38 14.75 4.95
N THR A 568 -22.67 14.93 4.73
CA THR A 568 -23.62 13.83 4.60
C THR A 568 -24.81 14.26 3.76
N HIS A 569 -25.48 13.30 3.16
CA HIS A 569 -26.78 13.45 2.51
C HIS A 569 -27.93 12.87 3.35
N ASP A 570 -27.60 12.25 4.49
CA ASP A 570 -28.56 11.67 5.41
C ASP A 570 -29.10 12.74 6.37
N ILE A 571 -30.37 13.11 6.18
CA ILE A 571 -31.03 14.18 6.89
C ILE A 571 -31.17 13.86 8.39
N GLU A 572 -31.44 12.60 8.76
CA GLU A 572 -31.55 12.19 10.15
C GLU A 572 -30.22 12.44 10.89
N THR A 573 -29.13 12.00 10.28
CA THR A 573 -27.78 12.28 10.79
C THR A 573 -27.51 13.78 10.97
N VAL A 574 -27.92 14.62 10.02
CA VAL A 574 -27.72 16.08 10.11
C VAL A 574 -28.38 16.63 11.37
N PHE A 575 -29.66 16.32 11.59
CA PHE A 575 -30.40 16.85 12.75
C PHE A 575 -29.98 16.23 14.08
N GLU A 576 -29.43 15.02 14.08
CA GLU A 576 -28.95 14.36 15.30
C GLU A 576 -27.61 14.95 15.79
N VAL A 577 -26.69 15.34 14.87
CA VAL A 577 -25.31 15.63 15.26
C VAL A 577 -24.82 17.04 14.96
N SER A 578 -25.51 17.85 14.12
CA SER A 578 -25.00 19.16 13.76
C SER A 578 -25.51 20.30 14.66
N ASP A 579 -24.65 21.30 14.83
CA ASP A 579 -25.00 22.58 15.47
C ASP A 579 -25.40 23.63 14.42
N ARG A 580 -24.82 23.52 13.22
CA ARG A 580 -25.02 24.45 12.10
C ARG A 580 -25.03 23.69 10.77
N ILE A 581 -25.83 24.17 9.84
CA ILE A 581 -26.00 23.58 8.50
C ILE A 581 -25.59 24.62 7.45
N VAL A 582 -24.77 24.18 6.50
CA VAL A 582 -24.44 24.90 5.27
C VAL A 582 -24.99 24.12 4.10
N VAL A 583 -25.93 24.67 3.34
CA VAL A 583 -26.51 24.03 2.17
C VAL A 583 -25.82 24.51 0.92
N LEU A 584 -25.22 23.58 0.19
CA LEU A 584 -24.55 23.82 -1.10
C LEU A 584 -25.45 23.37 -2.25
N ARG A 585 -25.64 24.24 -3.25
CA ARG A 585 -26.38 23.92 -4.48
C ARG A 585 -25.71 24.54 -5.70
N LEU A 586 -25.51 23.75 -6.75
CA LEU A 586 -24.86 24.18 -8.00
C LEU A 586 -23.58 25.00 -7.77
N GLY A 587 -22.76 24.55 -6.80
CA GLY A 587 -21.48 25.18 -6.47
C GLY A 587 -21.60 26.42 -5.57
N GLN A 588 -22.77 26.83 -5.08
CA GLN A 588 -22.97 28.01 -4.25
C GLN A 588 -23.60 27.67 -2.90
N VAL A 589 -23.29 28.46 -1.87
CA VAL A 589 -23.96 28.38 -0.57
C VAL A 589 -25.32 29.05 -0.70
N VAL A 590 -26.40 28.31 -0.48
CA VAL A 590 -27.78 28.82 -0.52
C VAL A 590 -28.38 29.01 0.87
N PHE A 591 -27.78 28.42 1.90
CA PHE A 591 -28.15 28.62 3.29
C PHE A 591 -26.95 28.37 4.20
N ASP A 592 -26.82 29.15 5.26
CA ASP A 592 -25.84 29.01 6.31
C ASP A 592 -26.45 29.49 7.64
N GLY A 593 -26.77 28.55 8.54
CA GLY A 593 -27.48 28.87 9.77
C GLY A 593 -27.51 27.74 10.80
N ALA A 594 -28.02 28.03 12.00
CA ALA A 594 -28.16 27.08 13.08
C ALA A 594 -29.13 25.95 12.70
N THR A 595 -28.79 24.70 13.05
CA THR A 595 -29.63 23.52 12.74
C THR A 595 -31.05 23.66 13.30
N LYS A 596 -31.20 24.27 14.47
CA LYS A 596 -32.48 24.49 15.13
C LYS A 596 -33.40 25.47 14.38
N SER A 597 -32.88 26.25 13.43
CA SER A 597 -33.67 27.21 12.65
C SER A 597 -34.34 26.60 11.42
N LEU A 598 -34.11 25.32 11.16
CA LEU A 598 -34.67 24.59 10.02
C LEU A 598 -35.48 23.38 10.49
N SER A 599 -36.54 23.04 9.76
CA SER A 599 -37.18 21.73 9.81
C SER A 599 -36.54 20.78 8.78
N GLN A 600 -36.75 19.47 8.94
CA GLN A 600 -36.31 18.50 7.94
C GLN A 600 -36.92 18.78 6.54
N ALA A 601 -38.17 19.22 6.51
CA ALA A 601 -38.87 19.58 5.27
C ALA A 601 -38.21 20.79 4.58
N ASP A 602 -37.85 21.82 5.35
CA ASP A 602 -37.18 23.01 4.81
C ASP A 602 -35.80 22.68 4.25
N LEU A 603 -35.06 21.80 4.92
CA LEU A 603 -33.76 21.35 4.44
C LEU A 603 -33.87 20.63 3.09
N VAL A 604 -34.87 19.73 2.93
CA VAL A 604 -35.14 19.05 1.65
C VAL A 604 -35.50 20.06 0.56
N GLN A 605 -36.34 21.05 0.86
CA GLN A 605 -36.70 22.10 -0.09
C GLN A 605 -35.49 22.92 -0.53
N LEU A 606 -34.64 23.34 0.40
CA LEU A 606 -33.40 24.07 0.10
C LEU A 606 -32.43 23.27 -0.78
N MET A 607 -32.28 21.98 -0.50
CA MET A 607 -31.47 21.08 -1.34
C MET A 607 -32.06 20.97 -2.74
N ALA A 608 -33.38 20.88 -2.88
CA ALA A 608 -34.08 20.87 -4.18
C ALA A 608 -34.07 22.24 -4.89
N GLY A 609 -33.73 23.32 -4.17
CA GLY A 609 -33.68 24.70 -4.68
C GLY A 609 -34.98 25.46 -4.57
N ILE A 610 -35.85 25.03 -3.68
CA ILE A 610 -37.08 25.73 -3.31
C ILE A 610 -36.75 26.49 -2.02
N VAL A 611 -36.90 27.80 -2.03
CA VAL A 611 -36.72 28.62 -0.81
C VAL A 611 -37.97 28.52 0.03
N PRO A 612 -37.94 27.99 1.26
CA PRO A 612 -39.09 27.95 2.15
C PRO A 612 -39.62 29.38 2.45
N ALA A 613 -40.94 29.51 2.50
CA ALA A 613 -41.60 30.84 2.70
C ALA A 613 -41.30 31.47 4.07
N ASP A 614 -41.03 30.62 5.06
CA ASP A 614 -40.89 31.03 6.48
C ASP A 614 -39.43 31.25 6.94
N LEU A 615 -38.46 31.32 6.01
CA LEU A 615 -37.08 31.66 6.38
C LEU A 615 -36.94 33.10 6.84
N PRO A 616 -36.23 33.38 7.97
CA PRO A 616 -36.02 34.74 8.48
C PRO A 616 -35.40 35.64 7.39
N SER A 617 -36.01 36.83 7.20
CA SER A 617 -35.62 37.86 6.25
C SER A 617 -34.25 38.45 6.58
N GLY A 618 -33.17 37.75 6.29
CA GLY A 618 -31.78 38.15 6.54
C GLY A 618 -30.78 37.08 6.15
N MET A 619 -31.25 35.89 5.78
CA MET A 619 -30.43 34.75 5.35
C MET A 619 -30.66 34.40 3.85
N LYS A 620 -30.77 35.44 3.02
CA LYS A 620 -30.83 35.30 1.55
C LYS A 620 -29.47 35.49 0.94
#